data_9892ec05ad59bc6eb843230eb5f273df
#
_entry.id   9892ec05ad59bc6eb843230eb5f273df
#
_cell.length_a   1.000
_cell.length_b   1.000
_cell.length_c   1.000
_cell.angle_alpha   90.00
_cell.angle_beta   90.00
_cell.angle_gamma   90.00
#
_symmetry.space_group_name_H-M   'P 1'
#
loop_
_entity.id
_entity.type
_entity.pdbx_description
1 polymer ?
#
loop_
_entity_poly.entity_id
_entity_poly.type
_entity_poly.pdbx_seq_one_letter_code
_entity_poly.pdbx_strand_id
1 'polypeptide(L)'
;VIVLKISLDRWFEIVAKSSPPSFLSEILDNYYGDYGELWAITAGPSAPYDYSKPRRRGIGKSVLAVKLLIHTYYNVYKKIPSWDDIRPFIFFKPLEFVRLLMYLRDRKMRIPMAVWDDAGEWLFRSRARERFAVRVAEALEVIRTVIANLFFTTTSIGKLTRGVRESIGYVVTVSVISQTKHADGTIVKKSKARVFFAAEDFEWLFHRKTMPKPAYEWIFTVWLPDEIYKPYFGYRSTYVDAAVEKIWKELEKLSEKAEEEEEKDREAEIEDAERELVEFSSSLDMKDAERILTE
;
A
#
# COMPACT_ATOMS: atom_id res chain seq x y z
N VAL A 1 -12.16 29.70 -3.98
CA VAL A 1 -12.21 28.41 -3.27
C VAL A 1 -12.06 28.72 -1.80
N ILE A 2 -13.16 28.77 -1.05
CA ILE A 2 -13.10 28.84 0.42
C ILE A 2 -12.81 27.41 0.88
N VAL A 3 -11.55 27.04 0.86
CA VAL A 3 -11.08 25.91 1.66
C VAL A 3 -11.27 26.37 3.10
N LEU A 4 -12.17 25.76 3.83
CA LEU A 4 -12.28 25.95 5.27
C LEU A 4 -10.90 25.60 5.86
N LYS A 5 -10.02 26.59 5.99
CA LYS A 5 -8.76 26.46 6.71
C LYS A 5 -9.09 26.35 8.19
N ILE A 6 -9.47 25.16 8.61
CA ILE A 6 -9.65 24.87 10.03
C ILE A 6 -8.28 24.46 10.56
N SER A 7 -7.79 25.17 11.59
CA SER A 7 -6.54 24.82 12.27
C SER A 7 -6.60 23.40 12.85
N LEU A 8 -5.45 22.79 13.06
CA LEU A 8 -5.34 21.45 13.66
C LEU A 8 -6.08 21.39 15.01
N ASP A 9 -5.92 22.40 15.85
CA ASP A 9 -6.60 22.48 17.15
C ASP A 9 -8.12 22.52 17.00
N ARG A 10 -8.62 23.35 16.09
CA ARG A 10 -10.07 23.47 15.84
C ARG A 10 -10.65 22.20 15.21
N TRP A 11 -9.90 21.57 14.31
CA TRP A 11 -10.27 20.27 13.75
C TRP A 11 -10.34 19.22 14.85
N PHE A 12 -9.35 19.20 15.74
CA PHE A 12 -9.29 18.24 16.82
C PHE A 12 -10.48 18.41 17.79
N GLU A 13 -10.83 19.62 18.13
CA GLU A 13 -11.99 19.90 18.97
C GLU A 13 -13.31 19.47 18.33
N ILE A 14 -13.53 19.81 17.07
CA ILE A 14 -14.81 19.57 16.40
C ILE A 14 -14.94 18.10 15.94
N VAL A 15 -13.88 17.53 15.36
CA VAL A 15 -13.95 16.23 14.70
C VAL A 15 -13.42 15.11 15.57
N ALA A 16 -12.32 15.34 16.26
CA ALA A 16 -11.64 14.29 16.99
C ALA A 16 -12.24 14.07 18.40
N LYS A 17 -12.47 15.15 19.16
CA LYS A 17 -13.09 15.02 20.49
C LYS A 17 -14.56 14.57 20.43
N SER A 18 -15.30 15.04 19.43
CA SER A 18 -16.74 14.76 19.33
C SER A 18 -17.05 13.35 18.84
N SER A 19 -16.11 12.69 18.16
CA SER A 19 -16.31 11.36 17.59
C SER A 19 -14.99 10.58 17.55
N PRO A 20 -14.47 10.16 18.73
CA PRO A 20 -13.27 9.34 18.78
C PRO A 20 -13.53 7.96 18.11
N PRO A 21 -12.49 7.28 17.61
CA PRO A 21 -12.62 5.91 17.11
C PRO A 21 -13.23 4.99 18.16
N SER A 22 -14.25 4.23 17.79
CA SER A 22 -14.93 3.30 18.71
C SER A 22 -14.02 2.21 19.28
N PHE A 23 -12.90 1.92 18.60
CA PHE A 23 -11.89 0.93 18.99
C PHE A 23 -10.59 1.56 19.54
N LEU A 24 -10.63 2.84 19.90
CA LEU A 24 -9.48 3.52 20.48
C LEU A 24 -9.07 2.92 21.82
N SER A 25 -10.05 2.49 22.64
CA SER A 25 -9.77 1.79 23.90
C SER A 25 -8.90 0.57 23.67
N GLU A 26 -9.20 -0.27 22.69
CA GLU A 26 -8.42 -1.46 22.34
C GLU A 26 -6.96 -1.13 22.03
N ILE A 27 -6.74 -0.05 21.23
CA ILE A 27 -5.39 0.44 20.89
C ILE A 27 -4.63 0.89 22.16
N LEU A 28 -5.32 1.57 23.07
CA LEU A 28 -4.73 2.05 24.32
C LEU A 28 -4.48 0.91 25.32
N ASP A 29 -5.41 -0.05 25.39
CA ASP A 29 -5.27 -1.23 26.26
C ASP A 29 -4.06 -2.08 25.84
N ASN A 30 -3.81 -2.23 24.56
CA ASN A 30 -2.58 -2.88 24.05
C ASN A 30 -1.32 -2.14 24.51
N TYR A 31 -1.33 -0.81 24.52
CA TYR A 31 -0.16 -0.03 24.93
C TYR A 31 0.08 -0.12 26.45
N TYR A 32 -0.94 0.06 27.26
CA TYR A 32 -0.82 0.06 28.71
C TYR A 32 -0.71 -1.35 29.31
N GLY A 33 -1.26 -2.36 28.62
CA GLY A 33 -1.23 -3.76 29.03
C GLY A 33 0.00 -4.54 28.54
N ASP A 34 0.98 -3.87 27.93
CA ASP A 34 2.19 -4.49 27.34
C ASP A 34 1.90 -5.53 26.23
N TYR A 35 0.72 -5.47 25.62
CA TYR A 35 0.37 -6.29 24.46
C TYR A 35 0.83 -5.60 23.17
N GLY A 36 1.09 -6.41 22.14
CA GLY A 36 1.45 -5.90 20.83
C GLY A 36 0.57 -6.51 19.75
N GLU A 37 -0.03 -5.67 18.88
CA GLU A 37 -0.95 -6.13 17.88
C GLU A 37 -0.66 -5.55 16.49
N LEU A 38 -0.91 -6.37 15.47
CA LEU A 38 -0.84 -5.97 14.08
C LEU A 38 -2.25 -5.72 13.52
N TRP A 39 -2.43 -4.56 12.92
CA TRP A 39 -3.70 -4.08 12.38
C TRP A 39 -3.59 -3.89 10.88
N ALA A 40 -4.39 -4.62 10.10
CA ALA A 40 -4.43 -4.45 8.65
C ALA A 40 -5.61 -3.59 8.22
N ILE A 41 -5.35 -2.45 7.59
CA ILE A 41 -6.38 -1.58 7.00
C ILE A 41 -6.52 -1.89 5.51
N THR A 42 -7.68 -2.36 5.08
CA THR A 42 -7.97 -2.74 3.70
C THR A 42 -9.27 -2.12 3.18
N ALA A 43 -9.53 -2.27 1.88
CA ALA A 43 -10.81 -1.92 1.30
C ALA A 43 -11.87 -2.92 1.73
N GLY A 44 -12.97 -2.42 2.29
CA GLY A 44 -14.18 -3.21 2.51
C GLY A 44 -15.04 -3.31 1.25
N PRO A 45 -16.05 -4.19 1.25
CA PRO A 45 -17.06 -4.20 0.21
C PRO A 45 -17.80 -2.87 0.18
N SER A 46 -18.00 -2.31 -1.00
CA SER A 46 -18.83 -1.11 -1.20
C SER A 46 -20.29 -1.48 -0.99
N ALA A 47 -21.02 -0.70 -0.19
CA ALA A 47 -22.46 -0.83 -0.10
C ALA A 47 -23.15 0.21 -1.03
N PRO A 48 -24.24 -0.14 -1.72
CA PRO A 48 -24.73 -1.47 -2.05
C PRO A 48 -23.86 -2.10 -3.15
N TYR A 49 -23.79 -3.40 -3.14
CA TYR A 49 -22.90 -4.23 -3.96
C TYR A 49 -22.94 -3.91 -5.45
N ASP A 50 -22.16 -2.94 -5.90
CA ASP A 50 -21.77 -2.83 -7.31
C ASP A 50 -20.42 -3.53 -7.49
N TYR A 51 -20.44 -4.84 -7.71
CA TYR A 51 -19.27 -5.66 -8.00
C TYR A 51 -18.54 -5.24 -9.27
N SER A 52 -19.19 -4.46 -10.15
CA SER A 52 -18.63 -4.02 -11.43
C SER A 52 -17.54 -2.98 -11.30
N LYS A 53 -17.46 -2.26 -10.15
CA LYS A 53 -16.49 -1.18 -9.94
C LYS A 53 -15.90 -1.18 -8.51
N PRO A 54 -15.00 -2.09 -8.17
CA PRO A 54 -14.34 -2.07 -6.87
C PRO A 54 -13.47 -0.82 -6.73
N ARG A 55 -14.00 0.24 -6.12
CA ARG A 55 -13.23 1.44 -5.77
C ARG A 55 -12.31 1.14 -4.59
N ARG A 56 -11.21 0.44 -4.83
CA ARG A 56 -10.22 0.09 -3.80
C ARG A 56 -9.26 1.24 -3.45
N ARG A 57 -9.28 2.33 -4.24
CA ARG A 57 -8.41 3.51 -4.06
C ARG A 57 -9.24 4.72 -3.66
N GLY A 58 -8.62 5.65 -2.92
CA GLY A 58 -9.27 6.91 -2.51
C GLY A 58 -10.42 6.78 -1.52
N ILE A 59 -10.52 5.65 -0.79
CA ILE A 59 -11.58 5.36 0.19
C ILE A 59 -11.23 5.84 1.60
N GLY A 60 -10.03 6.36 1.83
CA GLY A 60 -9.62 6.94 3.11
C GLY A 60 -8.82 6.02 4.03
N LYS A 61 -8.20 4.92 3.54
CA LYS A 61 -7.37 4.01 4.36
C LYS A 61 -6.24 4.75 5.08
N SER A 62 -5.42 5.47 4.32
CA SER A 62 -4.29 6.24 4.85
C SER A 62 -4.76 7.37 5.75
N VAL A 63 -5.87 8.06 5.40
CA VAL A 63 -6.48 9.07 6.26
C VAL A 63 -6.94 8.46 7.58
N LEU A 64 -7.53 7.28 7.56
CA LEU A 64 -7.91 6.55 8.77
C LEU A 64 -6.69 6.28 9.64
N ALA A 65 -5.62 5.73 9.06
CA ALA A 65 -4.39 5.41 9.79
C ALA A 65 -3.77 6.64 10.47
N VAL A 66 -3.68 7.76 9.74
CA VAL A 66 -3.16 9.02 10.30
C VAL A 66 -4.09 9.58 11.40
N LYS A 67 -5.41 9.50 11.23
CA LYS A 67 -6.36 9.89 12.28
C LYS A 67 -6.20 9.06 13.55
N LEU A 68 -6.09 7.74 13.40
CA LEU A 68 -5.85 6.85 14.54
C LEU A 68 -4.56 7.20 15.26
N LEU A 69 -3.50 7.48 14.51
CA LEU A 69 -2.22 7.90 15.07
C LEU A 69 -2.37 9.19 15.91
N ILE A 70 -3.03 10.21 15.37
CA ILE A 70 -3.29 11.48 16.08
C ILE A 70 -4.09 11.22 17.36
N HIS A 71 -5.18 10.46 17.28
CA HIS A 71 -6.01 10.14 18.45
C HIS A 71 -5.24 9.36 19.52
N THR A 72 -4.47 8.37 19.12
CA THR A 72 -3.67 7.55 20.02
C THR A 72 -2.63 8.39 20.76
N TYR A 73 -1.87 9.19 20.02
CA TYR A 73 -0.83 10.04 20.61
C TYR A 73 -1.43 11.12 21.53
N TYR A 74 -2.55 11.73 21.14
CA TYR A 74 -3.26 12.66 22.03
C TYR A 74 -3.69 11.99 23.34
N ASN A 75 -4.24 10.78 23.27
CA ASN A 75 -4.72 10.11 24.47
C ASN A 75 -3.59 9.64 25.40
N VAL A 76 -2.42 9.31 24.85
CA VAL A 76 -1.25 8.93 25.64
C VAL A 76 -0.53 10.16 26.20
N TYR A 77 -0.25 11.15 25.37
CA TYR A 77 0.61 12.29 25.74
C TYR A 77 -0.15 13.55 26.14
N LYS A 78 -1.49 13.55 26.01
CA LYS A 78 -2.39 14.68 26.34
C LYS A 78 -2.08 15.98 25.59
N LYS A 79 -1.37 15.88 24.47
CA LYS A 79 -1.01 16.99 23.58
C LYS A 79 -1.48 16.65 22.18
N ILE A 80 -2.11 17.59 21.48
CA ILE A 80 -2.45 17.44 20.06
C ILE A 80 -1.14 17.37 19.28
N PRO A 81 -0.83 16.24 18.61
CA PRO A 81 0.45 16.09 17.92
C PRO A 81 0.46 16.91 16.63
N SER A 82 1.54 17.65 16.39
CA SER A 82 1.84 18.25 15.10
C SER A 82 2.27 17.18 14.07
N TRP A 83 2.46 17.60 12.82
CA TRP A 83 3.04 16.72 11.81
C TRP A 83 4.43 16.19 12.22
N ASP A 84 5.28 17.06 12.75
CA ASP A 84 6.65 16.69 13.15
C ASP A 84 6.67 15.70 14.31
N ASP A 85 5.66 15.76 15.20
CA ASP A 85 5.50 14.80 16.29
C ASP A 85 5.13 13.40 15.79
N ILE A 86 4.33 13.27 14.73
CA ILE A 86 3.82 11.97 14.22
C ILE A 86 4.58 11.41 13.02
N ARG A 87 5.24 12.26 12.24
CA ARG A 87 5.97 11.87 11.03
C ARG A 87 6.99 10.74 11.27
N PRO A 88 7.77 10.70 12.36
CA PRO A 88 8.70 9.61 12.61
C PRO A 88 8.07 8.21 12.72
N PHE A 89 6.77 8.15 12.96
CA PHE A 89 6.00 6.92 13.14
C PHE A 89 5.16 6.54 11.92
N ILE A 90 5.33 7.26 10.79
CA ILE A 90 4.72 6.96 9.51
C ILE A 90 5.83 6.62 8.53
N PHE A 91 5.79 5.45 7.91
CA PHE A 91 6.78 5.00 6.95
C PHE A 91 6.13 4.26 5.78
N PHE A 92 6.85 4.24 4.65
CA PHE A 92 6.43 3.61 3.41
C PHE A 92 7.38 2.49 3.00
N LYS A 93 8.65 2.59 3.40
CA LYS A 93 9.70 1.63 3.02
C LYS A 93 10.14 0.79 4.21
N PRO A 94 10.51 -0.47 3.96
CA PRO A 94 11.03 -1.35 5.00
C PRO A 94 12.25 -0.82 5.75
N LEU A 95 13.12 -0.11 5.05
CA LEU A 95 14.33 0.45 5.69
C LEU A 95 13.98 1.51 6.76
N GLU A 96 12.91 2.28 6.53
CA GLU A 96 12.43 3.28 7.51
C GLU A 96 11.88 2.57 8.75
N PHE A 97 11.13 1.49 8.53
CA PHE A 97 10.65 0.63 9.60
C PHE A 97 11.80 0.06 10.45
N VAL A 98 12.81 -0.53 9.81
CA VAL A 98 13.96 -1.06 10.53
C VAL A 98 14.71 0.03 11.30
N ARG A 99 14.87 1.21 10.72
CA ARG A 99 15.50 2.36 11.42
C ARG A 99 14.70 2.78 12.64
N LEU A 100 13.38 2.81 12.55
CA LEU A 100 12.51 3.09 13.70
C LEU A 100 12.71 2.03 14.80
N LEU A 101 12.70 0.74 14.43
CA LEU A 101 12.94 -0.34 15.41
C LEU A 101 14.29 -0.22 16.12
N MET A 102 15.35 0.04 15.37
CA MET A 102 16.68 0.26 15.94
C MET A 102 16.69 1.44 16.91
N TYR A 103 16.08 2.56 16.50
CA TYR A 103 15.99 3.76 17.33
C TYR A 103 15.24 3.48 18.67
N LEU A 104 14.12 2.78 18.60
CA LEU A 104 13.31 2.44 19.78
C LEU A 104 14.04 1.46 20.71
N ARG A 105 14.67 0.43 20.12
CA ARG A 105 15.46 -0.56 20.86
C ARG A 105 16.63 0.11 21.61
N ASP A 106 17.42 0.93 20.94
CA ASP A 106 18.63 1.54 21.50
C ASP A 106 18.28 2.50 22.66
N ARG A 107 17.08 3.07 22.63
CA ARG A 107 16.56 3.94 23.69
C ARG A 107 15.68 3.24 24.73
N LYS A 108 15.46 1.93 24.56
CA LYS A 108 14.54 1.16 25.41
C LYS A 108 13.15 1.81 25.50
N MET A 109 12.70 2.35 24.37
CA MET A 109 11.41 3.04 24.25
C MET A 109 10.38 2.11 23.65
N ARG A 110 9.14 2.23 24.15
CA ARG A 110 7.95 1.62 23.57
C ARG A 110 7.00 2.73 23.15
N ILE A 111 6.49 2.64 21.92
CA ILE A 111 5.54 3.61 21.39
C ILE A 111 4.13 3.00 21.27
N PRO A 112 3.07 3.83 21.41
CA PRO A 112 1.71 3.33 21.37
C PRO A 112 1.27 2.86 19.98
N MET A 113 1.77 3.51 18.92
CA MET A 113 1.32 3.21 17.57
C MET A 113 2.34 3.65 16.53
N ALA A 114 2.46 2.88 15.44
CA ALA A 114 3.12 3.26 14.20
C ALA A 114 2.27 2.87 12.99
N VAL A 115 2.53 3.51 11.84
CA VAL A 115 1.80 3.30 10.58
C VAL A 115 2.77 2.95 9.46
N TRP A 116 2.57 1.79 8.84
CA TRP A 116 3.20 1.43 7.57
C TRP A 116 2.18 1.63 6.44
N ASP A 117 2.25 2.78 5.79
CA ASP A 117 1.33 3.08 4.70
C ASP A 117 1.78 2.42 3.39
N ASP A 118 0.82 1.95 2.60
CA ASP A 118 1.04 1.19 1.36
C ASP A 118 1.96 -0.05 1.53
N ALA A 119 1.97 -0.65 2.73
CA ALA A 119 2.79 -1.83 3.08
C ALA A 119 2.59 -3.03 2.14
N GLY A 120 1.41 -3.11 1.51
CA GLY A 120 1.08 -4.17 0.57
C GLY A 120 2.09 -4.28 -0.59
N GLU A 121 2.74 -3.20 -0.99
CA GLU A 121 3.77 -3.22 -2.03
C GLU A 121 4.97 -4.12 -1.65
N TRP A 122 5.34 -4.12 -0.38
CA TRP A 122 6.51 -4.83 0.15
C TRP A 122 6.18 -6.21 0.71
N LEU A 123 4.94 -6.41 1.17
CA LEU A 123 4.52 -7.61 1.87
C LEU A 123 3.69 -8.56 0.98
N PHE A 124 3.66 -8.35 -0.33
CA PHE A 124 2.90 -9.19 -1.25
C PHE A 124 3.52 -10.58 -1.44
N ARG A 125 2.65 -11.56 -1.68
CA ARG A 125 3.00 -12.98 -1.96
C ARG A 125 4.00 -13.16 -3.10
N SER A 126 3.95 -12.30 -4.12
CA SER A 126 4.91 -12.32 -5.24
C SER A 126 6.35 -12.09 -4.79
N ARG A 127 6.55 -11.44 -3.65
CA ARG A 127 7.86 -11.19 -3.02
C ARG A 127 8.18 -12.14 -1.86
N ALA A 128 7.33 -13.15 -1.60
CA ALA A 128 7.50 -14.07 -0.46
C ALA A 128 8.83 -14.83 -0.45
N ARG A 129 9.48 -15.01 -1.62
CA ARG A 129 10.79 -15.66 -1.77
C ARG A 129 11.96 -14.69 -1.60
N GLU A 130 11.73 -13.40 -1.57
CA GLU A 130 12.78 -12.44 -1.30
C GLU A 130 13.21 -12.57 0.16
N ARG A 131 14.49 -12.74 0.42
CA ARG A 131 15.07 -12.86 1.78
C ARG A 131 14.58 -11.75 2.70
N PHE A 132 14.35 -10.58 2.13
CA PHE A 132 13.84 -9.42 2.83
C PHE A 132 12.42 -9.62 3.37
N ALA A 133 11.48 -10.13 2.58
CA ALA A 133 10.09 -10.36 3.02
C ALA A 133 10.00 -11.36 4.19
N VAL A 134 10.87 -12.38 4.17
CA VAL A 134 11.01 -13.33 5.29
C VAL A 134 11.51 -12.62 6.55
N ARG A 135 12.56 -11.81 6.44
CA ARG A 135 13.11 -11.06 7.59
C ARG A 135 12.13 -10.04 8.17
N VAL A 136 11.33 -9.42 7.33
CA VAL A 136 10.26 -8.51 7.82
C VAL A 136 9.20 -9.31 8.58
N ALA A 137 8.77 -10.48 8.08
CA ALA A 137 7.82 -11.33 8.79
C ALA A 137 8.36 -11.75 10.16
N GLU A 138 9.62 -12.20 10.24
CA GLU A 138 10.30 -12.51 11.50
C GLU A 138 10.35 -11.29 12.44
N ALA A 139 10.65 -10.10 11.92
CA ALA A 139 10.68 -8.87 12.70
C ALA A 139 9.30 -8.50 13.26
N LEU A 140 8.21 -8.79 12.52
CA LEU A 140 6.84 -8.52 12.97
C LEU A 140 6.44 -9.34 14.20
N GLU A 141 7.06 -10.50 14.42
CA GLU A 141 6.83 -11.30 15.64
C GLU A 141 7.46 -10.66 16.89
N VAL A 142 8.58 -9.94 16.72
CA VAL A 142 9.34 -9.35 17.82
C VAL A 142 8.95 -7.89 18.09
N ILE A 143 8.27 -7.25 17.15
CA ILE A 143 7.95 -5.82 17.20
C ILE A 143 7.09 -5.42 18.41
N ARG A 144 6.32 -6.35 18.93
CA ARG A 144 5.38 -6.16 20.06
C ARG A 144 6.03 -5.52 21.28
N THR A 145 7.32 -5.75 21.48
CA THR A 145 8.06 -5.20 22.62
C THR A 145 8.34 -3.71 22.51
N VAL A 146 8.39 -3.15 21.29
CA VAL A 146 8.76 -1.75 21.05
C VAL A 146 7.63 -0.93 20.42
N ILE A 147 6.67 -1.56 19.72
CA ILE A 147 5.48 -0.93 19.16
C ILE A 147 4.25 -1.68 19.61
N ALA A 148 3.36 -1.01 20.34
CA ALA A 148 2.14 -1.67 20.85
C ALA A 148 1.14 -1.94 19.73
N ASN A 149 0.99 -1.05 18.76
CA ASN A 149 0.07 -1.21 17.65
C ASN A 149 0.75 -0.82 16.34
N LEU A 150 0.98 -1.78 15.46
CA LEU A 150 1.44 -1.51 14.10
C LEU A 150 0.27 -1.61 13.12
N PHE A 151 -0.10 -0.47 12.55
CA PHE A 151 -1.10 -0.40 11.49
C PHE A 151 -0.43 -0.41 10.13
N PHE A 152 -0.90 -1.25 9.22
CA PHE A 152 -0.46 -1.18 7.83
C PHE A 152 -1.64 -1.11 6.87
N THR A 153 -1.51 -0.29 5.83
CA THR A 153 -2.52 -0.19 4.79
C THR A 153 -2.18 -1.09 3.61
N THR A 154 -3.19 -1.74 3.09
CA THR A 154 -3.06 -2.60 1.90
C THR A 154 -4.30 -2.50 1.02
N THR A 155 -4.15 -2.86 -0.24
CA THR A 155 -5.28 -2.95 -1.17
C THR A 155 -6.05 -4.28 -1.02
N SER A 156 -5.37 -5.33 -0.51
CA SER A 156 -5.96 -6.65 -0.33
C SER A 156 -5.10 -7.48 0.63
N ILE A 157 -5.72 -7.97 1.70
CA ILE A 157 -5.06 -8.86 2.67
C ILE A 157 -4.69 -10.20 2.01
N GLY A 158 -5.53 -10.70 1.10
CA GLY A 158 -5.28 -11.96 0.40
C GLY A 158 -3.99 -11.98 -0.43
N LYS A 159 -3.45 -10.82 -0.76
CA LYS A 159 -2.17 -10.69 -1.47
C LYS A 159 -0.95 -10.70 -0.56
N LEU A 160 -1.12 -10.53 0.74
CA LEU A 160 -0.01 -10.57 1.70
C LEU A 160 0.59 -11.97 1.81
N THR A 161 1.86 -12.05 2.20
CA THR A 161 2.51 -13.34 2.51
C THR A 161 1.81 -14.07 3.64
N ARG A 162 1.94 -15.40 3.70
CA ARG A 162 1.26 -16.21 4.71
C ARG A 162 1.68 -15.79 6.14
N GLY A 163 2.98 -15.68 6.41
CA GLY A 163 3.48 -15.30 7.73
C GLY A 163 2.94 -13.95 8.21
N VAL A 164 2.88 -12.93 7.32
CA VAL A 164 2.30 -11.63 7.68
C VAL A 164 0.81 -11.76 8.01
N ARG A 165 0.05 -12.56 7.25
CA ARG A 165 -1.38 -12.75 7.51
C ARG A 165 -1.65 -13.42 8.84
N GLU A 166 -0.86 -14.44 9.19
CA GLU A 166 -0.98 -15.18 10.46
C GLU A 166 -0.61 -14.32 11.67
N SER A 167 0.19 -13.28 11.48
CA SER A 167 0.56 -12.34 12.55
C SER A 167 -0.46 -11.20 12.75
N ILE A 168 -1.48 -11.04 11.87
CA ILE A 168 -2.49 -10.00 12.01
C ILE A 168 -3.49 -10.37 13.10
N GLY A 169 -3.66 -9.51 14.12
CA GLY A 169 -4.69 -9.66 15.14
C GLY A 169 -6.03 -9.02 14.76
N TYR A 170 -5.98 -7.90 14.00
CA TYR A 170 -7.18 -7.14 13.63
C TYR A 170 -7.19 -6.76 12.15
N VAL A 171 -8.36 -6.88 11.53
CA VAL A 171 -8.63 -6.40 10.18
C VAL A 171 -9.60 -5.24 10.22
N VAL A 172 -9.20 -4.11 9.66
CA VAL A 172 -10.04 -2.92 9.53
C VAL A 172 -10.42 -2.75 8.06
N THR A 173 -11.70 -2.94 7.76
CA THR A 173 -12.22 -2.68 6.42
C THR A 173 -12.75 -1.26 6.32
N VAL A 174 -12.41 -0.56 5.23
CA VAL A 174 -12.88 0.81 4.97
C VAL A 174 -13.77 0.82 3.74
N SER A 175 -14.96 1.41 3.87
CA SER A 175 -15.90 1.61 2.77
C SER A 175 -16.44 3.03 2.76
N VAL A 176 -16.63 3.61 1.57
CA VAL A 176 -17.28 4.92 1.40
C VAL A 176 -18.79 4.74 1.60
N ILE A 177 -19.38 5.55 2.48
CA ILE A 177 -20.83 5.54 2.74
C ILE A 177 -21.55 6.74 2.11
N SER A 178 -20.86 7.88 1.97
CA SER A 178 -21.41 9.03 1.26
C SER A 178 -20.30 9.89 0.67
N GLN A 179 -20.65 10.61 -0.39
CA GLN A 179 -19.81 11.60 -1.03
C GLN A 179 -20.68 12.79 -1.38
N THR A 180 -20.33 13.96 -0.83
CA THR A 180 -21.02 15.22 -1.10
C THR A 180 -20.07 16.14 -1.87
N LYS A 181 -20.55 16.66 -3.00
CA LYS A 181 -19.85 17.71 -3.74
C LYS A 181 -20.46 19.05 -3.34
N HIS A 182 -19.66 19.93 -2.78
CA HIS A 182 -20.07 21.29 -2.45
C HIS A 182 -20.09 22.19 -3.69
N ALA A 183 -20.74 23.35 -3.59
CA ALA A 183 -20.86 24.31 -4.70
C ALA A 183 -19.51 24.86 -5.18
N ASP A 184 -18.50 24.88 -4.32
CA ASP A 184 -17.11 25.25 -4.61
C ASP A 184 -16.30 24.14 -5.30
N GLY A 185 -16.92 23.01 -5.61
CA GLY A 185 -16.28 21.83 -6.21
C GLY A 185 -15.58 20.91 -5.22
N THR A 186 -15.51 21.27 -3.95
CA THR A 186 -14.91 20.43 -2.90
C THR A 186 -15.71 19.14 -2.70
N ILE A 187 -15.02 18.01 -2.68
CA ILE A 187 -15.64 16.70 -2.47
C ILE A 187 -15.31 16.24 -1.05
N VAL A 188 -16.35 16.17 -0.21
CA VAL A 188 -16.22 15.59 1.13
C VAL A 188 -16.77 14.16 1.12
N LYS A 189 -15.92 13.22 1.52
CA LYS A 189 -16.28 11.81 1.65
C LYS A 189 -16.44 11.45 3.13
N LYS A 190 -17.48 10.69 3.43
CA LYS A 190 -17.60 9.96 4.69
C LYS A 190 -17.36 8.49 4.43
N SER A 191 -16.54 7.89 5.25
CA SER A 191 -16.24 6.47 5.19
C SER A 191 -16.56 5.79 6.52
N LYS A 192 -16.82 4.50 6.45
CA LYS A 192 -17.03 3.62 7.60
C LYS A 192 -15.85 2.68 7.71
N ALA A 193 -15.23 2.64 8.87
CA ALA A 193 -14.29 1.61 9.29
C ALA A 193 -15.06 0.53 10.07
N ARG A 194 -14.81 -0.73 9.77
CA ARG A 194 -15.29 -1.89 10.51
C ARG A 194 -14.10 -2.74 10.92
N VAL A 195 -14.04 -3.07 12.19
CA VAL A 195 -12.96 -3.86 12.79
C VAL A 195 -13.44 -5.28 13.04
N PHE A 196 -12.64 -6.24 12.65
CA PHE A 196 -12.86 -7.66 12.83
C PHE A 196 -11.65 -8.30 13.49
N PHE A 197 -11.85 -9.29 14.34
CA PHE A 197 -10.78 -10.15 14.84
C PHE A 197 -10.28 -11.06 13.72
N ALA A 198 -8.98 -11.10 13.51
CA ALA A 198 -8.41 -11.83 12.37
C ALA A 198 -8.45 -13.36 12.58
N ALA A 199 -8.29 -13.83 13.82
CA ALA A 199 -8.21 -15.26 14.12
C ALA A 199 -9.49 -16.03 13.77
N GLU A 200 -10.65 -15.40 13.88
CA GLU A 200 -11.96 -16.08 13.68
C GLU A 200 -12.51 -15.91 12.27
N ASP A 201 -12.04 -14.86 11.52
CA ASP A 201 -12.80 -14.32 10.41
C ASP A 201 -12.02 -14.28 9.08
N PHE A 202 -10.78 -14.80 9.03
CA PHE A 202 -9.99 -14.73 7.80
C PHE A 202 -10.62 -15.47 6.61
N GLU A 203 -11.35 -16.53 6.85
CA GLU A 203 -11.96 -17.34 5.80
C GLU A 203 -12.99 -16.57 4.97
N TRP A 204 -13.77 -15.65 5.57
CA TRP A 204 -14.76 -14.90 4.81
C TRP A 204 -14.15 -13.90 3.84
N LEU A 205 -12.99 -13.31 4.19
CA LEU A 205 -12.24 -12.42 3.30
C LEU A 205 -11.79 -13.12 2.02
N PHE A 206 -11.60 -14.45 2.08
CA PHE A 206 -11.11 -15.24 0.95
C PHE A 206 -12.21 -16.01 0.23
N HIS A 207 -13.23 -16.48 0.96
CA HIS A 207 -14.20 -17.44 0.45
C HIS A 207 -15.61 -16.85 0.20
N ARG A 208 -15.76 -15.51 0.30
CA ARG A 208 -17.05 -14.82 0.07
C ARG A 208 -18.23 -15.37 0.89
N LYS A 209 -17.96 -15.96 2.03
CA LYS A 209 -18.99 -16.37 2.99
C LYS A 209 -19.66 -15.13 3.62
N THR A 210 -20.73 -15.31 4.35
CA THR A 210 -21.45 -14.24 5.05
C THR A 210 -20.49 -13.41 5.90
N MET A 211 -20.49 -12.09 5.76
CA MET A 211 -19.63 -11.22 6.56
C MET A 211 -19.96 -11.37 8.04
N PRO A 212 -18.97 -11.62 8.90
CA PRO A 212 -19.17 -11.66 10.34
C PRO A 212 -19.62 -10.28 10.87
N LYS A 213 -20.15 -10.27 12.08
CA LYS A 213 -20.49 -9.03 12.76
C LYS A 213 -19.18 -8.32 13.14
N PRO A 214 -18.98 -7.04 12.79
CA PRO A 214 -17.81 -6.31 13.19
C PRO A 214 -17.78 -6.14 14.73
N ALA A 215 -16.60 -6.25 15.33
CA ALA A 215 -16.40 -5.95 16.74
C ALA A 215 -16.61 -4.46 17.01
N TYR A 216 -16.16 -3.60 16.09
CA TYR A 216 -16.29 -2.16 16.19
C TYR A 216 -16.66 -1.54 14.85
N GLU A 217 -17.40 -0.42 14.87
CA GLU A 217 -17.67 0.43 13.71
C GLU A 217 -17.40 1.89 14.04
N TRP A 218 -16.78 2.60 13.10
CA TRP A 218 -16.55 4.04 13.19
C TRP A 218 -16.82 4.73 11.86
N ILE A 219 -17.60 5.82 11.89
CA ILE A 219 -17.84 6.67 10.73
C ILE A 219 -16.95 7.89 10.84
N PHE A 220 -16.16 8.17 9.80
CA PHE A 220 -15.23 9.28 9.77
C PHE A 220 -15.26 10.02 8.44
N THR A 221 -14.90 11.29 8.46
CA THR A 221 -14.67 12.09 7.25
C THR A 221 -13.30 11.78 6.67
N VAL A 222 -13.22 11.58 5.35
CA VAL A 222 -11.96 11.37 4.64
C VAL A 222 -11.31 12.75 4.38
N TRP A 223 -10.92 13.40 5.47
CA TRP A 223 -10.31 14.72 5.47
C TRP A 223 -9.39 14.86 6.68
N LEU A 224 -8.26 15.53 6.49
CA LEU A 224 -7.29 15.92 7.50
C LEU A 224 -7.08 17.44 7.39
N PRO A 225 -6.73 18.14 8.49
CA PRO A 225 -6.37 19.55 8.44
C PRO A 225 -5.12 19.76 7.58
N ASP A 226 -5.01 20.95 6.98
CA ASP A 226 -3.94 21.27 6.04
C ASP A 226 -2.54 21.11 6.64
N GLU A 227 -2.37 21.40 7.93
CA GLU A 227 -1.11 21.25 8.66
C GLU A 227 -0.61 19.79 8.73
N ILE A 228 -1.52 18.84 8.59
CA ILE A 228 -1.20 17.39 8.53
C ILE A 228 -1.25 16.90 7.10
N TYR A 229 -2.30 17.29 6.34
CA TYR A 229 -2.54 16.75 4.99
C TYR A 229 -1.45 17.10 4.00
N LYS A 230 -1.05 18.39 3.94
CA LYS A 230 -0.07 18.85 2.95
C LYS A 230 1.30 18.21 3.15
N PRO A 231 1.90 18.24 4.36
CA PRO A 231 3.19 17.60 4.58
C PRO A 231 3.11 16.07 4.46
N TYR A 232 2.01 15.43 4.91
CA TYR A 232 1.81 14.00 4.71
C TYR A 232 1.76 13.64 3.21
N PHE A 233 0.98 14.40 2.42
CA PHE A 233 0.86 14.15 0.98
C PHE A 233 2.18 14.42 0.24
N GLY A 234 2.89 15.50 0.59
CA GLY A 234 4.22 15.79 0.08
C GLY A 234 5.21 14.67 0.39
N TYR A 235 5.20 14.14 1.62
CA TYR A 235 6.02 13.00 2.01
C TYR A 235 5.66 11.74 1.22
N ARG A 236 4.36 11.45 1.06
CA ARG A 236 3.89 10.30 0.26
C ARG A 236 4.25 10.42 -1.22
N SER A 237 4.14 11.61 -1.82
CA SER A 237 4.42 11.80 -3.24
C SER A 237 5.86 11.45 -3.60
N THR A 238 6.83 11.74 -2.72
CA THR A 238 8.24 11.37 -2.95
C THR A 238 8.43 9.86 -3.17
N TYR A 239 7.61 9.02 -2.55
CA TYR A 239 7.64 7.56 -2.75
C TYR A 239 6.96 7.14 -4.03
N VAL A 240 5.85 7.78 -4.39
CA VAL A 240 5.16 7.53 -5.65
C VAL A 240 6.07 7.89 -6.81
N ASP A 241 6.70 9.06 -6.75
CA ASP A 241 7.62 9.53 -7.80
C ASP A 241 8.81 8.58 -7.96
N ALA A 242 9.43 8.16 -6.84
CA ALA A 242 10.52 7.19 -6.86
C ALA A 242 10.09 5.80 -7.39
N ALA A 243 8.87 5.37 -7.11
CA ALA A 243 8.33 4.12 -7.64
C ALA A 243 8.07 4.20 -9.15
N VAL A 244 7.51 5.32 -9.63
CA VAL A 244 7.30 5.59 -11.06
C VAL A 244 8.63 5.63 -11.81
N GLU A 245 9.63 6.33 -11.27
CA GLU A 245 10.96 6.40 -11.86
C GLU A 245 11.63 5.01 -11.96
N LYS A 246 11.46 4.19 -10.93
CA LYS A 246 11.98 2.81 -10.96
C LYS A 246 11.31 1.98 -12.05
N ILE A 247 9.97 2.04 -12.15
CA ILE A 247 9.22 1.33 -13.20
C ILE A 247 9.66 1.81 -14.59
N TRP A 248 9.83 3.12 -14.76
CA TRP A 248 10.29 3.68 -16.03
C TRP A 248 11.65 3.11 -16.45
N LYS A 249 12.63 3.12 -15.54
CA LYS A 249 13.97 2.54 -15.82
C LYS A 249 13.95 1.04 -16.09
N GLU A 250 13.02 0.31 -15.48
CA GLU A 250 12.84 -1.13 -15.77
C GLU A 250 12.22 -1.36 -17.16
N LEU A 251 11.24 -0.53 -17.55
CA LEU A 251 10.62 -0.61 -18.87
C LEU A 251 11.58 -0.19 -19.98
N GLU A 252 12.37 0.86 -19.77
CA GLU A 252 13.41 1.31 -20.70
C GLU A 252 14.41 0.19 -21.01
N LYS A 253 14.94 -0.48 -19.98
CA LYS A 253 15.81 -1.65 -20.13
C LYS A 253 15.17 -2.84 -20.85
N LEU A 254 13.87 -3.05 -20.66
CA LEU A 254 13.15 -4.10 -21.35
C LEU A 254 12.94 -3.75 -22.83
N SER A 255 12.68 -2.47 -23.14
CA SER A 255 12.57 -1.98 -24.52
C SER A 255 13.90 -2.14 -25.26
N GLU A 256 15.01 -1.68 -24.65
CA GLU A 256 16.36 -1.83 -25.22
C GLU A 256 16.70 -3.30 -25.55
N LYS A 257 16.39 -4.23 -24.60
CA LYS A 257 16.62 -5.64 -24.84
C LYS A 257 15.75 -6.23 -25.96
N ALA A 258 14.49 -5.80 -26.05
CA ALA A 258 13.61 -6.26 -27.11
C ALA A 258 14.09 -5.77 -28.49
N GLU A 259 14.58 -4.52 -28.57
CA GLU A 259 15.16 -3.97 -29.79
C GLU A 259 16.45 -4.72 -30.20
N GLU A 260 17.33 -5.05 -29.24
CA GLU A 260 18.53 -5.86 -29.48
C GLU A 260 18.20 -7.29 -29.95
N GLU A 261 17.15 -7.91 -29.41
CA GLU A 261 16.68 -9.24 -29.83
C GLU A 261 16.10 -9.20 -31.25
N GLU A 262 15.25 -8.19 -31.55
CA GLU A 262 14.71 -8.01 -32.93
C GLU A 262 15.80 -7.73 -33.97
N GLU A 263 16.86 -7.02 -33.60
CA GLU A 263 17.99 -6.76 -34.51
C GLU A 263 18.78 -8.03 -34.81
N LYS A 264 19.05 -8.85 -33.78
CA LYS A 264 19.71 -10.15 -33.95
C LYS A 264 18.89 -11.14 -34.78
N ASP A 265 17.58 -11.15 -34.58
CA ASP A 265 16.70 -12.03 -35.38
C ASP A 265 16.70 -11.61 -36.86
N ARG A 266 16.69 -10.29 -37.15
CA ARG A 266 16.83 -9.78 -38.52
C ARG A 266 18.18 -10.12 -39.16
N GLU A 267 19.27 -9.98 -38.40
CA GLU A 267 20.61 -10.35 -38.87
C GLU A 267 20.68 -11.83 -39.20
N ALA A 268 20.11 -12.70 -38.34
CA ALA A 268 20.05 -14.15 -38.58
C ALA A 268 19.20 -14.50 -39.83
N GLU A 269 18.04 -13.81 -40.02
CA GLU A 269 17.22 -13.99 -41.21
C GLU A 269 17.99 -13.61 -42.52
N ILE A 270 18.76 -12.50 -42.46
CA ILE A 270 19.59 -12.07 -43.59
C ILE A 270 20.71 -13.08 -43.88
N GLU A 271 21.41 -13.56 -42.83
CA GLU A 271 22.46 -14.58 -43.02
C GLU A 271 21.92 -15.91 -43.62
N ASP A 272 20.73 -16.33 -43.17
CA ASP A 272 20.10 -17.53 -43.73
C ASP A 272 19.67 -17.32 -45.20
N ALA A 273 19.10 -16.17 -45.52
CA ALA A 273 18.76 -15.83 -46.92
C ALA A 273 20.02 -15.76 -47.84
N GLU A 274 21.11 -15.20 -47.32
CA GLU A 274 22.39 -15.18 -48.06
C GLU A 274 22.96 -16.60 -48.29
N ARG A 275 22.87 -17.47 -47.29
CA ARG A 275 23.28 -18.88 -47.46
C ARG A 275 22.45 -19.62 -48.53
N GLU A 276 21.12 -19.45 -48.49
CA GLU A 276 20.23 -20.02 -49.49
C GLU A 276 20.58 -19.55 -50.92
N LEU A 277 20.87 -18.23 -51.05
CA LEU A 277 21.30 -17.65 -52.34
C LEU A 277 22.63 -18.25 -52.82
N VAL A 278 23.60 -18.42 -51.95
CA VAL A 278 24.90 -19.05 -52.28
C VAL A 278 24.73 -20.53 -52.68
N GLU A 279 23.92 -21.30 -51.93
CA GLU A 279 23.61 -22.69 -52.28
C GLU A 279 22.89 -22.82 -53.62
N PHE A 280 21.91 -21.93 -53.87
CA PHE A 280 21.20 -21.86 -55.13
C PHE A 280 22.15 -21.52 -56.30
N SER A 281 23.02 -20.51 -56.13
CA SER A 281 23.99 -20.13 -57.16
C SER A 281 25.02 -21.20 -57.47
N SER A 282 25.42 -21.99 -56.45
CA SER A 282 26.36 -23.09 -56.59
C SER A 282 25.74 -24.33 -57.27
N SER A 283 24.42 -24.48 -57.16
CA SER A 283 23.66 -25.57 -57.79
C SER A 283 23.30 -25.34 -59.26
N LEU A 284 23.43 -24.13 -59.76
CA LEU A 284 23.19 -23.78 -61.14
C LEU A 284 24.37 -24.27 -62.04
N ASP A 285 24.16 -25.32 -62.77
CA ASP A 285 25.12 -25.74 -63.82
C ASP A 285 25.20 -24.65 -64.91
N MET A 286 26.41 -24.40 -65.46
CA MET A 286 26.62 -23.32 -66.44
C MET A 286 25.64 -23.35 -67.62
N LYS A 287 25.09 -24.52 -67.96
CA LYS A 287 24.07 -24.69 -69.01
C LYS A 287 22.70 -24.17 -68.63
N ASP A 288 22.31 -24.17 -67.36
CA ASP A 288 21.04 -23.66 -66.89
C ASP A 288 21.09 -22.12 -66.74
N ALA A 289 22.26 -21.55 -66.43
CA ALA A 289 22.48 -20.11 -66.37
C ALA A 289 22.35 -19.44 -67.77
N GLU A 290 22.88 -20.07 -68.85
CA GLU A 290 22.71 -19.62 -70.23
C GLU A 290 21.26 -19.65 -70.72
N ARG A 291 20.45 -20.59 -70.22
CA ARG A 291 19.04 -20.73 -70.59
C ARG A 291 18.15 -19.67 -69.96
N ILE A 292 18.44 -19.27 -68.71
CA ILE A 292 17.71 -18.21 -67.99
C ILE A 292 18.01 -16.80 -68.54
N LEU A 293 19.21 -16.62 -69.11
CA LEU A 293 19.61 -15.34 -69.69
C LEU A 293 19.14 -15.13 -71.13
N THR A 294 18.56 -16.19 -71.76
CA THR A 294 18.10 -16.16 -73.18
C THR A 294 16.57 -16.20 -73.32
N GLU A 295 15.81 -16.35 -72.29
CA GLU A 295 14.35 -16.13 -72.18
C GLU A 295 14.05 -14.72 -71.61
#